data_a654d47b54776e639c31942940bc6204
#
_entry.id   a654d47b54776e639c31942940bc6204
#
_cell.length_a   1.000
_cell.length_b   1.000
_cell.length_c   1.000
_cell.angle_alpha   90.00
_cell.angle_beta   90.00
_cell.angle_gamma   90.00
#
_symmetry.space_group_name_H-M   'P 1'
#
loop_
_entity.id
_entity.type
_entity.pdbx_description
1 polymer ?
#
loop_
_entity_poly.entity_id
_entity_poly.type
_entity_poly.pdbx_seq_one_letter_code
_entity_poly.pdbx_strand_id
1 'polypeptide(L)'
;MVNMIKRDARLVPYLRKVIEDSGIEVNVDPALKDEDYAAIKVDDYYAGLNLQWTPKAVDFVVAVDCQCDWFALYILEFKNVNGPDKLNITEIQEKFSNTLNLFLGDTFSGIFQNDRFKYRGIKLYLVSDAYGAVGTYNNHAEYLAFREKINRRDSLKVDMSLSSKLYRFRGKIVRIEYDIPPNPVITRM
;
A
#
# COMPACT_ATOMS: atom_id res chain seq x y z
N MET A 1 -0.85 -13.71 11.92
CA MET A 1 -1.43 -12.41 11.52
C MET A 1 -2.57 -12.59 10.52
N VAL A 2 -2.35 -13.13 9.33
CA VAL A 2 -3.38 -13.28 8.26
C VAL A 2 -4.68 -13.91 8.79
N ASN A 3 -4.57 -15.02 9.52
CA ASN A 3 -5.74 -15.66 10.13
C ASN A 3 -6.45 -14.81 11.19
N MET A 4 -5.74 -13.94 11.91
CA MET A 4 -6.38 -13.02 12.86
C MET A 4 -7.18 -11.95 12.10
N ILE A 5 -6.60 -11.39 11.02
CA ILE A 5 -7.29 -10.43 10.15
C ILE A 5 -8.58 -11.04 9.59
N LYS A 6 -8.49 -12.27 9.05
CA LYS A 6 -9.63 -12.96 8.43
C LYS A 6 -10.74 -13.39 9.40
N ARG A 7 -10.45 -13.40 10.69
CA ARG A 7 -11.41 -13.75 11.76
C ARG A 7 -11.90 -12.55 12.56
N ASP A 8 -11.30 -11.38 12.41
CA ASP A 8 -11.76 -10.17 13.10
C ASP A 8 -13.06 -9.67 12.45
N ALA A 9 -14.15 -9.74 13.19
CA ALA A 9 -15.48 -9.38 12.70
C ALA A 9 -15.57 -7.92 12.17
N ARG A 10 -14.70 -7.03 12.66
CA ARG A 10 -14.64 -5.63 12.22
C ARG A 10 -13.94 -5.49 10.87
N LEU A 11 -13.05 -6.43 10.50
CA LEU A 11 -12.28 -6.38 9.26
C LEU A 11 -12.90 -7.21 8.13
N VAL A 12 -13.60 -8.30 8.46
CA VAL A 12 -14.20 -9.22 7.49
C VAL A 12 -14.99 -8.50 6.38
N PRO A 13 -15.84 -7.48 6.65
CA PRO A 13 -16.60 -6.80 5.60
C PRO A 13 -15.73 -6.04 4.59
N TYR A 14 -14.50 -5.71 4.96
CA TYR A 14 -13.57 -4.88 4.20
C TYR A 14 -12.44 -5.68 3.54
N LEU A 15 -12.47 -7.01 3.65
CA LEU A 15 -11.52 -7.86 2.93
C LEU A 15 -11.84 -7.89 1.44
N ARG A 16 -10.81 -7.82 0.62
CA ARG A 16 -10.91 -7.87 -0.84
C ARG A 16 -10.00 -8.96 -1.39
N LYS A 17 -10.43 -9.60 -2.47
CA LYS A 17 -9.61 -10.56 -3.24
C LYS A 17 -8.80 -9.87 -4.32
N VAL A 18 -9.36 -8.86 -4.94
CA VAL A 18 -8.71 -8.00 -5.91
C VAL A 18 -8.27 -6.73 -5.20
N ILE A 19 -7.05 -6.30 -5.46
CA ILE A 19 -6.46 -5.09 -4.87
C ILE A 19 -6.52 -4.01 -5.95
N GLU A 20 -7.69 -3.38 -6.03
CA GLU A 20 -8.02 -2.38 -7.05
C GLU A 20 -8.73 -1.20 -6.40
N ASP A 21 -8.40 0.00 -6.86
CA ASP A 21 -9.13 1.23 -6.59
C ASP A 21 -9.01 2.21 -7.75
N SER A 22 -10.10 2.93 -8.05
CA SER A 22 -10.14 4.00 -9.07
C SER A 22 -9.64 3.55 -10.46
N GLY A 23 -9.85 2.27 -10.82
CA GLY A 23 -9.39 1.69 -12.08
C GLY A 23 -7.90 1.36 -12.10
N ILE A 24 -7.25 1.34 -10.95
CA ILE A 24 -5.84 0.93 -10.79
C ILE A 24 -5.81 -0.37 -10.00
N GLU A 25 -5.18 -1.39 -10.55
CA GLU A 25 -5.00 -2.70 -9.93
C GLU A 25 -3.52 -3.02 -9.74
N VAL A 26 -3.18 -3.73 -8.66
CA VAL A 26 -1.86 -4.32 -8.47
C VAL A 26 -1.95 -5.85 -8.46
N ASN A 27 -0.92 -6.48 -9.01
CA ASN A 27 -0.88 -7.92 -9.11
C ASN A 27 -0.53 -8.58 -7.77
N VAL A 28 -1.13 -9.74 -7.54
CA VAL A 28 -0.71 -10.68 -6.49
C VAL A 28 0.07 -11.81 -7.16
N ASP A 29 1.22 -12.17 -6.57
CA ASP A 29 2.03 -13.28 -7.04
C ASP A 29 1.16 -14.56 -7.15
N PRO A 30 1.09 -15.22 -8.32
CA PRO A 30 0.31 -16.43 -8.50
C PRO A 30 0.70 -17.60 -7.57
N ALA A 31 1.90 -17.54 -6.97
CA ALA A 31 2.33 -18.52 -5.97
C ALA A 31 1.67 -18.29 -4.58
N LEU A 32 1.04 -17.13 -4.34
CA LEU A 32 0.28 -16.87 -3.14
C LEU A 32 -1.15 -17.42 -3.28
N LYS A 33 -1.55 -18.22 -2.32
CA LYS A 33 -2.93 -18.68 -2.21
C LYS A 33 -3.76 -17.70 -1.37
N ASP A 34 -5.08 -17.83 -1.46
CA ASP A 34 -6.00 -16.99 -0.68
C ASP A 34 -5.70 -17.02 0.82
N GLU A 35 -5.23 -18.16 1.37
CA GLU A 35 -4.88 -18.28 2.79
C GLU A 35 -3.58 -17.57 3.18
N ASP A 36 -2.69 -17.28 2.22
CA ASP A 36 -1.37 -16.72 2.45
C ASP A 36 -1.40 -15.20 2.67
N TYR A 37 -2.45 -14.51 2.28
CA TYR A 37 -2.53 -13.06 2.43
C TYR A 37 -3.92 -12.58 2.84
N ALA A 38 -4.01 -11.34 3.31
CA ALA A 38 -5.25 -10.63 3.58
C ALA A 38 -5.09 -9.18 3.13
N ALA A 39 -5.96 -8.75 2.20
CA ALA A 39 -6.03 -7.37 1.72
C ALA A 39 -7.26 -6.68 2.34
N ILE A 40 -7.02 -5.59 3.07
CA ILE A 40 -8.01 -4.81 3.78
C ILE A 40 -8.20 -3.50 3.06
N LYS A 41 -9.41 -3.16 2.65
CA LYS A 41 -9.80 -1.86 2.12
C LYS A 41 -10.03 -0.89 3.29
N VAL A 42 -9.03 -0.05 3.59
CA VAL A 42 -8.98 0.73 4.84
C VAL A 42 -9.86 1.98 4.80
N ASP A 43 -9.92 2.64 3.67
CA ASP A 43 -10.81 3.79 3.48
C ASP A 43 -12.29 3.40 3.61
N ASP A 44 -12.70 2.25 3.04
CA ASP A 44 -14.04 1.67 3.23
C ASP A 44 -14.33 1.37 4.71
N TYR A 45 -13.35 0.86 5.45
CA TYR A 45 -13.49 0.62 6.89
C TYR A 45 -13.86 1.90 7.63
N TYR A 46 -13.10 3.00 7.41
CA TYR A 46 -13.39 4.25 8.06
C TYR A 46 -14.70 4.88 7.59
N ALA A 47 -15.02 4.77 6.30
CA ALA A 47 -16.31 5.23 5.76
C ALA A 47 -17.50 4.50 6.40
N GLY A 48 -17.33 3.21 6.69
CA GLY A 48 -18.37 2.39 7.34
C GLY A 48 -18.64 2.71 8.80
N LEU A 49 -17.74 3.43 9.48
CA LEU A 49 -17.90 3.74 10.92
C LEU A 49 -18.84 4.91 11.21
N ASN A 50 -19.28 5.66 10.19
CA ASN A 50 -20.14 6.86 10.34
C ASN A 50 -19.65 7.85 11.40
N LEU A 51 -18.34 8.10 11.45
CA LEU A 51 -17.72 9.01 12.41
C LEU A 51 -18.06 10.47 12.08
N GLN A 52 -18.12 11.34 13.10
CA GLN A 52 -18.23 12.80 12.88
C GLN A 52 -17.03 13.36 12.11
N TRP A 53 -15.87 12.77 12.29
CA TRP A 53 -14.65 13.04 11.53
C TRP A 53 -14.03 11.72 11.10
N THR A 54 -13.91 11.53 9.79
CA THR A 54 -13.33 10.33 9.20
C THR A 54 -11.84 10.56 8.96
N PRO A 55 -10.94 9.79 9.59
CA PRO A 55 -9.52 9.88 9.31
C PRO A 55 -9.24 9.60 7.82
N LYS A 56 -8.44 10.44 7.19
CA LYS A 56 -7.92 10.10 5.88
C LYS A 56 -7.02 8.88 6.02
N ALA A 57 -7.27 7.85 5.27
CA ALA A 57 -6.51 6.61 5.26
C ALA A 57 -6.09 6.23 3.83
N VAL A 58 -5.10 5.36 3.71
CA VAL A 58 -4.74 4.74 2.43
C VAL A 58 -5.84 3.78 1.98
N ASP A 59 -5.80 3.42 0.71
CA ASP A 59 -6.81 2.52 0.15
C ASP A 59 -6.66 1.10 0.67
N PHE A 60 -5.44 0.54 0.70
CA PHE A 60 -5.24 -0.84 1.14
C PHE A 60 -4.11 -1.04 2.14
N VAL A 61 -4.32 -2.00 3.04
CA VAL A 61 -3.28 -2.67 3.82
C VAL A 61 -3.32 -4.16 3.49
N VAL A 62 -2.20 -4.70 3.01
CA VAL A 62 -2.07 -6.11 2.64
C VAL A 62 -1.02 -6.77 3.51
N ALA A 63 -1.43 -7.79 4.27
CA ALA A 63 -0.54 -8.63 5.06
C ALA A 63 -0.32 -9.95 4.34
N VAL A 64 0.95 -10.34 4.13
CA VAL A 64 1.35 -11.60 3.48
C VAL A 64 2.09 -12.47 4.48
N ASP A 65 1.71 -13.74 4.58
CA ASP A 65 2.41 -14.73 5.39
C ASP A 65 3.69 -15.19 4.68
N CYS A 66 4.83 -14.93 5.30
CA CYS A 66 6.15 -15.34 4.83
C CYS A 66 6.66 -16.59 5.55
N GLN A 67 5.79 -17.31 6.26
CA GLN A 67 6.05 -18.49 7.09
C GLN A 67 6.81 -18.19 8.41
N CYS A 68 6.72 -19.13 9.37
CA CYS A 68 7.46 -19.07 10.64
C CYS A 68 7.26 -17.75 11.43
N ASP A 69 6.02 -17.22 11.49
CA ASP A 69 5.66 -15.95 12.15
C ASP A 69 6.31 -14.70 11.55
N TRP A 70 6.85 -14.81 10.33
CA TRP A 70 7.29 -13.67 9.53
C TRP A 70 6.21 -13.22 8.55
N PHE A 71 6.07 -11.92 8.43
CA PHE A 71 5.07 -11.30 7.55
C PHE A 71 5.68 -10.18 6.70
N ALA A 72 5.15 -10.01 5.51
CA ALA A 72 5.33 -8.80 4.71
C ALA A 72 4.08 -7.92 4.84
N LEU A 73 4.26 -6.62 4.94
CA LEU A 73 3.18 -5.65 5.00
C LEU A 73 3.32 -4.65 3.87
N TYR A 74 2.29 -4.56 3.03
CA TYR A 74 2.16 -3.57 1.97
C TYR A 74 1.06 -2.59 2.35
N ILE A 75 1.34 -1.32 2.24
CA ILE A 75 0.42 -0.22 2.51
C ILE A 75 0.34 0.58 1.21
N LEU A 76 -0.84 0.61 0.59
CA LEU A 76 -1.02 1.05 -0.78
C LEU A 76 -2.01 2.22 -0.83
N GLU A 77 -1.60 3.28 -1.48
CA GLU A 77 -2.46 4.40 -1.90
C GLU A 77 -2.50 4.44 -3.42
N PHE A 78 -3.69 4.50 -4.00
CA PHE A 78 -3.90 4.58 -5.44
C PHE A 78 -4.28 5.99 -5.87
N LYS A 79 -3.71 6.48 -6.96
CA LYS A 79 -4.06 7.78 -7.54
C LYS A 79 -4.15 7.70 -9.06
N ASN A 80 -5.37 7.76 -9.57
CA ASN A 80 -5.63 7.87 -11.00
C ASN A 80 -5.70 9.36 -11.39
N VAL A 81 -4.56 9.91 -11.78
CA VAL A 81 -4.42 11.33 -12.14
C VAL A 81 -3.64 11.50 -13.45
N ASN A 82 -4.01 12.49 -14.23
CA ASN A 82 -3.36 12.82 -15.50
C ASN A 82 -2.30 13.92 -15.27
N GLY A 83 -1.19 13.54 -14.63
CA GLY A 83 -0.06 14.43 -14.39
C GLY A 83 0.44 14.41 -12.96
N PRO A 84 1.77 14.45 -12.77
CA PRO A 84 2.38 14.39 -11.43
C PRO A 84 2.10 15.66 -10.60
N ASP A 85 1.81 16.78 -11.24
CA ASP A 85 1.42 18.06 -10.62
C ASP A 85 0.07 17.98 -9.88
N LYS A 86 -0.77 16.99 -10.21
CA LYS A 86 -2.06 16.75 -9.56
C LYS A 86 -1.97 15.86 -8.33
N LEU A 87 -0.80 15.33 -8.02
CA LEU A 87 -0.57 14.56 -6.81
C LEU A 87 -0.46 15.49 -5.59
N ASN A 88 -1.43 15.42 -4.69
CA ASN A 88 -1.36 16.13 -3.40
C ASN A 88 -0.48 15.35 -2.42
N ILE A 89 0.83 15.62 -2.46
CA ILE A 89 1.83 14.91 -1.64
C ILE A 89 1.54 15.03 -0.14
N THR A 90 1.11 16.20 0.32
CA THR A 90 0.79 16.41 1.75
C THR A 90 -0.35 15.51 2.20
N GLU A 91 -1.41 15.41 1.40
CA GLU A 91 -2.55 14.55 1.69
C GLU A 91 -2.16 13.06 1.66
N ILE A 92 -1.36 12.67 0.67
CA ILE A 92 -0.83 11.30 0.57
C ILE A 92 -0.03 10.96 1.83
N GLN A 93 0.88 11.84 2.24
CA GLN A 93 1.68 11.65 3.46
C GLN A 93 0.81 11.60 4.74
N GLU A 94 -0.27 12.37 4.81
CA GLU A 94 -1.24 12.33 5.91
C GLU A 94 -1.94 10.97 5.97
N LYS A 95 -2.42 10.44 4.83
CA LYS A 95 -3.06 9.12 4.73
C LYS A 95 -2.16 8.01 5.27
N PHE A 96 -0.89 7.98 4.86
CA PHE A 96 0.07 7.00 5.37
C PHE A 96 0.32 7.16 6.87
N SER A 97 0.45 8.40 7.36
CA SER A 97 0.63 8.67 8.79
C SER A 97 -0.55 8.15 9.62
N ASN A 98 -1.77 8.47 9.19
CA ASN A 98 -2.99 8.05 9.88
C ASN A 98 -3.15 6.53 9.86
N THR A 99 -2.87 5.89 8.72
CA THR A 99 -2.94 4.43 8.62
C THR A 99 -1.95 3.75 9.54
N LEU A 100 -0.69 4.20 9.56
CA LEU A 100 0.32 3.63 10.44
C LEU A 100 0.00 3.84 11.92
N ASN A 101 -0.45 5.03 12.30
CA ASN A 101 -0.63 5.39 13.70
C ASN A 101 -2.01 4.96 14.22
N LEU A 102 -3.10 5.32 13.50
CA LEU A 102 -4.46 5.10 13.99
C LEU A 102 -4.96 3.70 13.65
N PHE A 103 -4.82 3.25 12.39
CA PHE A 103 -5.34 1.95 11.97
C PHE A 103 -4.49 0.80 12.51
N LEU A 104 -3.19 0.78 12.19
CA LEU A 104 -2.28 -0.29 12.57
C LEU A 104 -1.75 -0.15 14.00
N GLY A 105 -1.50 1.10 14.42
CA GLY A 105 -0.84 1.40 15.69
C GLY A 105 -1.77 1.43 16.88
N ASP A 106 -3.05 1.77 16.68
CA ASP A 106 -4.06 1.93 17.74
C ASP A 106 -5.23 0.94 17.55
N THR A 107 -6.10 1.16 16.57
CA THR A 107 -7.36 0.42 16.38
C THR A 107 -7.16 -1.10 16.28
N PHE A 108 -6.16 -1.53 15.53
CA PHE A 108 -5.81 -2.94 15.32
C PHE A 108 -4.42 -3.30 15.86
N SER A 109 -3.96 -2.59 16.88
CA SER A 109 -2.67 -2.84 17.54
C SER A 109 -2.52 -4.29 18.02
N GLY A 110 -3.57 -4.90 18.54
CA GLY A 110 -3.58 -6.31 18.94
C GLY A 110 -3.23 -7.30 17.82
N ILE A 111 -3.40 -6.89 16.55
CA ILE A 111 -3.00 -7.66 15.37
C ILE A 111 -1.62 -7.22 14.89
N PHE A 112 -1.47 -5.92 14.56
CA PHE A 112 -0.30 -5.43 13.85
C PHE A 112 0.88 -5.06 14.78
N GLN A 113 0.63 -4.80 16.06
CA GLN A 113 1.68 -4.56 17.07
C GLN A 113 2.00 -5.79 17.92
N ASN A 114 1.40 -6.95 17.64
CA ASN A 114 1.60 -8.18 18.39
C ASN A 114 3.06 -8.65 18.28
N ASP A 115 3.73 -8.81 19.42
CA ASP A 115 5.14 -9.16 19.50
C ASP A 115 5.49 -10.58 19.00
N ARG A 116 4.49 -11.45 18.88
CA ARG A 116 4.67 -12.77 18.27
C ARG A 116 4.99 -12.69 16.78
N PHE A 117 4.60 -11.60 16.11
CA PHE A 117 4.79 -11.43 14.68
C PHE A 117 6.04 -10.61 14.36
N LYS A 118 6.81 -11.08 13.39
CA LYS A 118 7.99 -10.42 12.87
C LYS A 118 7.70 -9.91 11.46
N TYR A 119 8.22 -8.75 11.15
CA TYR A 119 8.08 -8.20 9.81
C TYR A 119 9.36 -8.40 9.01
N ARG A 120 9.27 -9.18 7.92
CA ARG A 120 10.36 -9.32 6.95
C ARG A 120 10.53 -8.00 6.20
N GLY A 121 9.43 -7.45 5.72
CA GLY A 121 9.39 -6.14 5.07
C GLY A 121 8.11 -5.37 5.39
N ILE A 122 8.22 -4.05 5.38
CA ILE A 122 7.09 -3.11 5.44
C ILE A 122 7.32 -2.14 4.30
N LYS A 123 6.39 -2.06 3.39
CA LYS A 123 6.47 -1.25 2.18
C LYS A 123 5.28 -0.30 2.09
N LEU A 124 5.56 0.95 1.79
CA LEU A 124 4.55 1.98 1.55
C LEU A 124 4.62 2.37 0.08
N TYR A 125 3.54 2.18 -0.67
CA TYR A 125 3.50 2.50 -2.09
C TYR A 125 2.42 3.51 -2.42
N LEU A 126 2.82 4.58 -3.13
CA LEU A 126 1.90 5.34 -3.96
C LEU A 126 1.91 4.70 -5.35
N VAL A 127 0.78 4.13 -5.74
CA VAL A 127 0.59 3.52 -7.06
C VAL A 127 -0.21 4.46 -7.93
N SER A 128 0.38 4.94 -9.02
CA SER A 128 -0.28 5.90 -9.89
C SER A 128 0.28 5.86 -11.31
N ASP A 129 -0.58 6.06 -12.28
CA ASP A 129 -0.19 6.26 -13.68
C ASP A 129 -0.12 7.75 -14.07
N ALA A 130 0.33 8.60 -13.15
CA ALA A 130 0.45 10.04 -13.36
C ALA A 130 1.30 10.43 -14.59
N TYR A 131 2.10 9.51 -15.11
CA TYR A 131 2.95 9.72 -16.29
C TYR A 131 2.41 9.08 -17.56
N GLY A 132 1.21 8.47 -17.53
CA GLY A 132 0.58 7.85 -18.70
C GLY A 132 1.34 6.62 -19.22
N ALA A 133 1.86 5.81 -18.33
CA ALA A 133 2.66 4.64 -18.67
C ALA A 133 1.81 3.42 -19.04
N VAL A 134 0.61 3.29 -18.45
CA VAL A 134 -0.27 2.14 -18.65
C VAL A 134 -0.74 2.06 -20.09
N GLY A 135 -0.55 0.90 -20.71
CA GLY A 135 -0.90 0.68 -22.13
C GLY A 135 0.14 1.17 -23.14
N THR A 136 1.23 1.80 -22.69
CA THR A 136 2.28 2.31 -23.59
C THR A 136 3.40 1.28 -23.81
N TYR A 137 3.44 0.23 -22.98
CA TYR A 137 4.50 -0.77 -23.01
C TYR A 137 3.94 -2.17 -23.29
N ASN A 138 4.65 -2.88 -24.17
CA ASN A 138 4.31 -4.24 -24.53
C ASN A 138 4.99 -5.29 -23.61
N ASN A 139 5.96 -4.87 -22.80
CA ASN A 139 6.72 -5.77 -21.94
C ASN A 139 7.42 -5.04 -20.80
N HIS A 140 7.85 -5.80 -19.79
CA HIS A 140 8.49 -5.29 -18.58
C HIS A 140 9.82 -4.55 -18.84
N ALA A 141 10.56 -4.91 -19.89
CA ALA A 141 11.83 -4.25 -20.21
C ALA A 141 11.60 -2.83 -20.75
N GLU A 142 10.58 -2.65 -21.62
CA GLU A 142 10.15 -1.33 -22.09
C GLU A 142 9.66 -0.46 -20.94
N TYR A 143 8.91 -1.05 -20.00
CA TYR A 143 8.48 -0.39 -18.78
C TYR A 143 9.67 0.10 -17.93
N LEU A 144 10.68 -0.75 -17.69
CA LEU A 144 11.87 -0.36 -16.94
C LEU A 144 12.67 0.74 -17.64
N ALA A 145 12.82 0.67 -18.95
CA ALA A 145 13.49 1.69 -19.75
C ALA A 145 12.77 3.04 -19.68
N PHE A 146 11.45 3.02 -19.69
CA PHE A 146 10.65 4.24 -19.51
C PHE A 146 10.73 4.77 -18.08
N ARG A 147 10.64 3.91 -17.09
CA ARG A 147 10.82 4.28 -15.67
C ARG A 147 12.19 4.96 -15.46
N GLU A 148 13.26 4.43 -16.07
CA GLU A 148 14.56 5.10 -16.07
C GLU A 148 14.55 6.46 -16.76
N LYS A 149 13.83 6.59 -17.86
CA LYS A 149 13.72 7.85 -18.62
C LYS A 149 12.93 8.91 -17.86
N ILE A 150 11.85 8.51 -17.18
CA ILE A 150 11.08 9.38 -16.29
C ILE A 150 11.91 9.77 -15.07
N ASN A 151 12.59 8.82 -14.44
CA ASN A 151 13.44 9.04 -13.27
C ASN A 151 14.52 10.11 -13.51
N ARG A 152 14.89 10.37 -14.76
CA ARG A 152 15.89 11.39 -15.09
C ARG A 152 15.36 12.82 -15.13
N ARG A 153 14.06 13.08 -15.20
CA ARG A 153 13.53 14.44 -15.41
C ARG A 153 12.47 14.94 -14.41
N ASP A 154 11.41 14.19 -14.14
CA ASP A 154 10.24 14.70 -13.39
C ASP A 154 9.82 13.83 -12.19
N SER A 155 10.07 12.52 -12.23
CA SER A 155 9.80 11.64 -11.11
C SER A 155 10.70 11.94 -9.91
N LEU A 156 11.87 12.48 -10.15
CA LEU A 156 12.80 12.87 -9.07
C LEU A 156 12.12 13.80 -8.07
N LYS A 157 11.26 14.72 -8.53
CA LYS A 157 10.55 15.66 -7.64
C LYS A 157 9.48 14.95 -6.81
N VAL A 158 8.69 14.07 -7.42
CA VAL A 158 7.65 13.30 -6.71
C VAL A 158 8.31 12.33 -5.74
N ASP A 159 9.27 11.54 -6.21
CA ASP A 159 10.02 10.59 -5.38
C ASP A 159 10.76 11.28 -4.23
N MET A 160 11.43 12.40 -4.49
CA MET A 160 12.10 13.18 -3.45
C MET A 160 11.10 13.74 -2.44
N SER A 161 9.96 14.25 -2.88
CA SER A 161 8.94 14.79 -2.01
C SER A 161 8.29 13.70 -1.16
N LEU A 162 8.01 12.53 -1.73
CA LEU A 162 7.46 11.38 -1.02
C LEU A 162 8.49 10.81 -0.03
N SER A 163 9.73 10.63 -0.45
CA SER A 163 10.81 10.04 0.35
C SER A 163 11.39 10.98 1.40
N SER A 164 11.08 12.28 1.34
CA SER A 164 11.50 13.27 2.34
C SER A 164 10.93 13.00 3.73
N LYS A 165 9.76 12.34 3.81
CA LYS A 165 9.14 11.96 5.07
C LYS A 165 9.44 10.50 5.39
N LEU A 166 10.05 10.28 6.55
CA LEU A 166 10.31 8.95 7.09
C LEU A 166 9.25 8.59 8.12
N TYR A 167 8.81 7.35 8.07
CA TYR A 167 7.84 6.79 9.00
C TYR A 167 8.50 5.73 9.85
N ARG A 168 8.01 5.56 11.08
CA ARG A 168 8.45 4.48 11.97
C ARG A 168 7.30 3.56 12.27
N PHE A 169 7.51 2.27 12.05
CA PHE A 169 6.56 1.23 12.43
C PHE A 169 7.30 -0.04 12.85
N ARG A 170 6.98 -0.57 14.04
CA ARG A 170 7.63 -1.78 14.60
C ARG A 170 9.16 -1.73 14.57
N GLY A 171 9.73 -0.58 14.94
CA GLY A 171 11.17 -0.37 14.97
C GLY A 171 11.83 -0.22 13.59
N LYS A 172 11.10 -0.36 12.50
CA LYS A 172 11.61 -0.14 11.15
C LYS A 172 11.36 1.29 10.70
N ILE A 173 12.30 1.83 9.94
CA ILE A 173 12.16 3.11 9.24
C ILE A 173 11.77 2.78 7.81
N VAL A 174 10.68 3.38 7.35
CA VAL A 174 10.11 3.15 6.01
C VAL A 174 9.79 4.48 5.35
N ARG A 175 9.77 4.50 4.04
CA ARG A 175 9.42 5.66 3.22
C ARG A 175 8.39 5.27 2.17
N ILE A 176 7.68 6.24 1.64
CA ILE A 176 6.77 6.01 0.52
C ILE A 176 7.63 5.85 -0.74
N GLU A 177 7.39 4.77 -1.47
CA GLU A 177 7.94 4.49 -2.80
C GLU A 177 6.84 4.76 -3.84
N TYR A 178 7.19 5.38 -4.95
CA TYR A 178 6.27 5.54 -6.09
C TYR A 178 6.38 4.34 -7.00
N ASP A 179 5.25 3.79 -7.44
CA ASP A 179 5.22 2.73 -8.44
C ASP A 179 4.08 2.93 -9.44
N ILE A 180 4.20 2.27 -10.59
CA ILE A 180 3.26 2.37 -11.71
C ILE A 180 2.52 1.03 -11.83
N PRO A 181 1.17 1.06 -12.03
CA PRO A 181 0.40 -0.17 -12.21
C PRO A 181 0.97 -1.04 -13.35
N PRO A 182 0.90 -2.37 -13.26
CA PRO A 182 0.28 -3.17 -12.20
C PRO A 182 1.23 -3.49 -11.02
N ASN A 183 2.28 -2.70 -10.82
CA ASN A 183 3.18 -2.83 -9.68
C ASN A 183 2.69 -2.01 -8.48
N PRO A 184 3.18 -2.36 -7.28
CA PRO A 184 4.07 -3.49 -6.99
C PRO A 184 3.37 -4.83 -7.11
N VAL A 185 4.11 -5.91 -7.39
CA VAL A 185 3.57 -7.27 -7.24
C VAL A 185 3.59 -7.63 -5.76
N ILE A 186 2.44 -7.99 -5.21
CA ILE A 186 2.32 -8.45 -3.83
C ILE A 186 2.88 -9.87 -3.72
N THR A 187 3.95 -10.04 -2.95
CA THR A 187 4.68 -11.31 -2.85
C THR A 187 5.22 -11.53 -1.43
N ARG A 188 5.71 -12.73 -1.13
CA ARG A 188 6.57 -12.97 0.03
C ARG A 188 7.91 -12.27 -0.16
N MET A 189 8.32 -11.46 0.81
CA MET A 189 9.63 -10.79 0.80
C MET A 189 10.73 -11.70 1.37
#